data_4adc783aee2addcdf9487bbe8f11345a
#
_entry.id   4adc783aee2addcdf9487bbe8f11345a
#
_cell.length_a   1.000
_cell.length_b   1.000
_cell.length_c   1.000
_cell.angle_alpha   90.00
_cell.angle_beta   90.00
_cell.angle_gamma   90.00
#
_symmetry.space_group_name_H-M   'P 1'
#
loop_
_entity.id
_entity.type
_entity.pdbx_description
1 polymer ?
#
loop_
_entity_poly.entity_id
_entity_poly.type
_entity_poly.pdbx_seq_one_letter_code
_entity_poly.pdbx_strand_id
1 'polypeptide(L)'
;MNWKMSLISIGLFTLVSGPVAAESGSEITHDMIVSDAFEDNKIGTAPERNIQVYLPPDYGQTDRAYPVIYYLHSFFEDESTLFDTYDGKAHIDAAITSGHLDPVIVVAADFSTPTGGGFYTSSPVTGDWLSFIADDLVAHIDATYRTLPQPGARGIFGQHAGAYGAIRIASRRPDAFGVVYGMHPVATGHGNILMQSRPDWDALAAAETLEDVKGNFLNEIFTIIYQANLPNPKRPPLYFDPPATREDGQLIMDPALTEKLQQSFFLERHVGDYAENLKRLRAFKFDWGRHDGNQDHVYSNQF
;
A
#
# COMPACT_ATOMS: atom_id res chain seq x y z
N MET A 1 81.58 42.46 4.89
CA MET A 1 80.30 42.29 4.21
C MET A 1 79.67 40.99 4.82
N ASN A 2 78.89 41.13 5.90
CA ASN A 2 78.39 40.05 6.71
C ASN A 2 76.97 39.63 6.26
N TRP A 3 76.84 38.41 5.78
CA TRP A 3 75.52 37.82 5.48
C TRP A 3 75.04 37.02 6.67
N LYS A 4 73.95 37.41 7.28
CA LYS A 4 73.25 36.68 8.30
C LYS A 4 72.30 35.70 7.63
N MET A 5 72.46 34.40 7.82
CA MET A 5 71.48 33.35 7.49
C MET A 5 70.42 33.30 8.57
N SER A 6 69.17 33.62 8.17
CA SER A 6 67.98 33.35 9.01
C SER A 6 67.52 31.93 8.84
N LEU A 7 67.50 31.14 9.88
CA LEU A 7 66.89 29.82 9.96
C LEU A 7 65.34 29.97 10.05
N ILE A 8 64.64 29.47 9.05
CA ILE A 8 63.19 29.34 9.06
C ILE A 8 62.86 28.03 9.73
N SER A 9 62.23 28.06 10.92
CA SER A 9 61.63 26.92 11.61
C SER A 9 60.36 26.51 10.86
N ILE A 10 60.35 25.34 10.24
CA ILE A 10 59.16 24.71 9.70
C ILE A 10 58.46 24.03 10.86
N GLY A 11 57.37 24.60 11.35
CA GLY A 11 56.49 24.00 12.30
C GLY A 11 55.69 22.86 11.61
N LEU A 12 55.88 21.62 12.10
CA LEU A 12 55.12 20.44 11.65
C LEU A 12 53.73 20.52 12.29
N PHE A 13 52.73 20.95 11.52
CA PHE A 13 51.33 20.82 11.94
C PHE A 13 50.89 19.37 11.75
N THR A 14 50.81 18.62 12.84
CA THR A 14 50.11 17.34 12.84
C THR A 14 48.60 17.62 12.80
N LEU A 15 48.00 17.39 11.65
CA LEU A 15 46.56 17.29 11.51
C LEU A 15 46.11 16.03 12.27
N VAL A 16 45.56 16.24 13.46
CA VAL A 16 44.79 15.21 14.16
C VAL A 16 43.44 15.13 13.44
N SER A 17 43.32 14.20 12.49
CA SER A 17 42.02 13.78 12.00
C SER A 17 41.31 13.04 13.15
N GLY A 18 40.47 13.74 13.88
CA GLY A 18 39.46 13.10 14.70
C GLY A 18 38.56 12.22 13.85
N PRO A 19 37.97 11.16 14.41
CA PRO A 19 37.01 10.36 13.67
C PRO A 19 35.91 11.34 13.18
N VAL A 20 35.74 11.43 11.87
CA VAL A 20 34.52 12.00 11.30
C VAL A 20 33.41 11.11 11.81
N ALA A 21 32.61 11.62 12.76
CA ALA A 21 31.37 10.99 13.12
C ALA A 21 30.60 10.84 11.80
N ALA A 22 30.30 9.63 11.39
CA ALA A 22 29.41 9.40 10.28
C ALA A 22 28.15 10.17 10.61
N GLU A 23 27.73 11.08 9.72
CA GLU A 23 26.41 11.68 9.81
C GLU A 23 25.42 10.51 9.73
N SER A 24 24.92 10.11 10.90
CA SER A 24 23.89 9.09 11.00
C SER A 24 22.59 9.73 10.57
N GLY A 25 22.36 9.72 9.27
CA GLY A 25 21.09 10.07 8.67
C GLY A 25 20.13 8.89 8.68
N SER A 26 18.87 9.15 8.40
CA SER A 26 17.90 8.10 8.06
C SER A 26 18.35 7.34 6.82
N GLU A 27 17.98 6.07 6.71
CA GLU A 27 18.31 5.23 5.56
C GLU A 27 17.09 4.49 5.03
N ILE A 28 17.15 4.10 3.76
CA ILE A 28 16.22 3.14 3.16
C ILE A 28 16.98 1.83 2.99
N THR A 29 16.47 0.76 3.61
CA THR A 29 16.97 -0.59 3.40
C THR A 29 16.05 -1.35 2.44
N HIS A 30 16.63 -2.30 1.71
CA HIS A 30 15.89 -3.16 0.79
C HIS A 30 15.87 -4.58 1.37
N ASP A 31 14.71 -5.19 1.34
CA ASP A 31 14.47 -6.53 1.87
C ASP A 31 13.48 -7.28 0.97
N MET A 32 13.29 -8.55 1.22
CA MET A 32 12.36 -9.41 0.48
C MET A 32 11.76 -10.46 1.41
N ILE A 33 10.47 -10.71 1.25
CA ILE A 33 9.76 -11.79 1.91
C ILE A 33 9.19 -12.77 0.89
N VAL A 34 9.19 -14.06 1.22
CA VAL A 34 8.47 -15.09 0.47
C VAL A 34 7.26 -15.50 1.31
N SER A 35 6.07 -15.49 0.71
CA SER A 35 4.82 -15.78 1.42
C SER A 35 3.98 -16.83 0.69
N ASP A 36 3.54 -17.83 1.44
CA ASP A 36 2.65 -18.90 0.95
C ASP A 36 1.23 -18.38 0.65
N ALA A 37 0.91 -17.15 1.06
CA ALA A 37 -0.37 -16.49 0.76
C ALA A 37 -0.69 -16.40 -0.74
N PHE A 38 0.32 -16.58 -1.59
CA PHE A 38 0.19 -16.48 -3.05
C PHE A 38 0.38 -17.80 -3.80
N GLU A 39 0.59 -18.96 -3.13
CA GLU A 39 0.89 -20.22 -3.80
C GLU A 39 -0.19 -20.68 -4.78
N ASP A 40 -1.47 -20.53 -4.43
CA ASP A 40 -2.61 -21.08 -5.20
C ASP A 40 -3.32 -20.05 -6.09
N ASN A 41 -2.76 -18.83 -6.25
CA ASN A 41 -3.39 -17.81 -7.08
C ASN A 41 -3.46 -18.24 -8.57
N LYS A 42 -4.32 -17.58 -9.35
CA LYS A 42 -4.58 -17.95 -10.77
C LYS A 42 -3.95 -17.02 -11.80
N ILE A 43 -3.51 -15.85 -11.37
CA ILE A 43 -3.01 -14.80 -12.27
C ILE A 43 -1.48 -14.69 -12.28
N GLY A 44 -0.77 -15.54 -11.52
CA GLY A 44 0.69 -15.52 -11.47
C GLY A 44 1.25 -14.44 -10.53
N THR A 45 0.50 -14.05 -9.50
CA THR A 45 1.06 -13.23 -8.41
C THR A 45 2.22 -13.97 -7.76
N ALA A 46 3.42 -13.42 -7.81
CA ALA A 46 4.63 -14.06 -7.28
C ALA A 46 4.59 -14.15 -5.75
N PRO A 47 5.11 -15.22 -5.13
CA PRO A 47 5.23 -15.32 -3.68
C PRO A 47 6.34 -14.42 -3.12
N GLU A 48 7.34 -14.07 -3.91
CA GLU A 48 8.41 -13.14 -3.55
C GLU A 48 7.90 -11.70 -3.59
N ARG A 49 8.05 -10.96 -2.49
CA ARG A 49 7.64 -9.57 -2.35
C ARG A 49 8.79 -8.71 -1.88
N ASN A 50 9.16 -7.73 -2.67
CA ASN A 50 10.15 -6.75 -2.30
C ASN A 50 9.61 -5.80 -1.23
N ILE A 51 10.50 -5.30 -0.39
CA ILE A 51 10.19 -4.37 0.69
C ILE A 51 11.24 -3.27 0.71
N GLN A 52 10.81 -2.03 0.82
CA GLN A 52 11.66 -0.90 1.22
C GLN A 52 11.29 -0.49 2.64
N VAL A 53 12.30 -0.30 3.49
CA VAL A 53 12.12 0.07 4.89
C VAL A 53 12.91 1.33 5.21
N TYR A 54 12.21 2.39 5.59
CA TYR A 54 12.81 3.58 6.14
C TYR A 54 13.15 3.35 7.61
N LEU A 55 14.40 3.59 7.97
CA LEU A 55 14.92 3.60 9.34
C LEU A 55 15.22 5.04 9.77
N PRO A 56 14.74 5.45 10.97
CA PRO A 56 14.90 6.83 11.44
C PRO A 56 16.36 7.18 11.74
N PRO A 57 16.72 8.49 11.78
CA PRO A 57 18.11 8.95 11.90
C PRO A 57 18.90 8.39 13.09
N ASP A 58 18.23 8.06 14.19
CA ASP A 58 18.85 7.52 15.39
C ASP A 58 18.84 5.98 15.46
N TYR A 59 18.33 5.28 14.44
CA TYR A 59 18.22 3.83 14.45
C TYR A 59 19.56 3.13 14.67
N GLY A 60 20.63 3.57 14.01
CA GLY A 60 21.97 3.04 14.18
C GLY A 60 22.70 3.45 15.48
N GLN A 61 22.13 4.39 16.25
CA GLN A 61 22.78 4.99 17.43
C GLN A 61 22.21 4.51 18.76
N THR A 62 21.02 3.92 18.74
CA THR A 62 20.30 3.49 19.96
C THR A 62 19.81 2.06 19.83
N ASP A 63 19.60 1.38 20.96
CA ASP A 63 18.99 0.03 20.99
C ASP A 63 17.47 0.09 21.19
N ARG A 64 16.86 1.27 21.08
CA ARG A 64 15.41 1.40 21.30
C ARG A 64 14.62 0.73 20.20
N ALA A 65 13.40 0.32 20.52
CA ALA A 65 12.40 -0.14 19.59
C ALA A 65 11.49 1.02 19.11
N TYR A 66 10.96 0.91 17.90
CA TYR A 66 10.22 1.97 17.22
C TYR A 66 8.79 1.54 16.88
N PRO A 67 7.82 2.47 16.86
CA PRO A 67 6.56 2.23 16.18
C PRO A 67 6.81 1.97 14.69
N VAL A 68 5.86 1.29 14.05
CA VAL A 68 5.95 0.97 12.61
C VAL A 68 4.73 1.50 11.88
N ILE A 69 4.94 2.09 10.72
CA ILE A 69 3.88 2.50 9.80
C ILE A 69 4.03 1.72 8.49
N TYR A 70 2.96 1.03 8.08
CA TYR A 70 2.89 0.26 6.84
C TYR A 70 2.18 1.10 5.78
N TYR A 71 2.86 1.36 4.67
CA TYR A 71 2.30 2.07 3.52
C TYR A 71 1.75 1.09 2.50
N LEU A 72 0.54 1.35 2.04
CA LEU A 72 -0.13 0.61 0.98
C LEU A 72 -0.25 1.49 -0.27
N HIS A 73 0.39 1.07 -1.35
CA HIS A 73 0.43 1.81 -2.61
C HIS A 73 -0.88 1.72 -3.41
N SER A 74 -1.03 2.54 -4.44
CA SER A 74 -2.20 2.51 -5.33
C SER A 74 -2.01 1.51 -6.48
N PHE A 75 -2.89 1.58 -7.50
CA PHE A 75 -2.81 0.75 -8.69
C PHE A 75 -1.54 1.05 -9.48
N PHE A 76 -0.97 0.03 -10.11
CA PHE A 76 0.20 0.13 -11.00
C PHE A 76 1.44 0.73 -10.32
N GLU A 77 1.47 0.70 -9.03
CA GLU A 77 2.56 1.10 -8.16
C GLU A 77 3.20 -0.14 -7.52
N ASP A 78 4.35 0.05 -6.86
CA ASP A 78 5.12 -0.96 -6.14
C ASP A 78 5.76 -0.40 -4.86
N GLU A 79 6.63 -1.17 -4.21
CA GLU A 79 7.33 -0.80 -2.98
C GLU A 79 8.19 0.45 -3.10
N SER A 80 8.66 0.77 -4.31
CA SER A 80 9.55 1.91 -4.54
C SER A 80 8.82 3.25 -4.56
N THR A 81 7.53 3.22 -4.85
CA THR A 81 6.72 4.41 -5.15
C THR A 81 6.75 5.45 -4.03
N LEU A 82 6.67 5.02 -2.76
CA LEU A 82 6.67 5.95 -1.63
C LEU A 82 7.97 6.74 -1.55
N PHE A 83 9.11 6.09 -1.71
CA PHE A 83 10.40 6.70 -1.46
C PHE A 83 11.02 7.29 -2.72
N ASP A 84 10.88 6.63 -3.88
CA ASP A 84 11.55 7.04 -5.12
C ASP A 84 10.69 8.00 -5.96
N THR A 85 9.35 7.83 -5.93
CA THR A 85 8.44 8.68 -6.73
C THR A 85 7.88 9.86 -5.91
N TYR A 86 7.51 9.62 -4.64
CA TYR A 86 6.86 10.63 -3.79
C TYR A 86 7.82 11.33 -2.83
N ASP A 87 9.13 11.06 -2.92
CA ASP A 87 10.15 11.64 -2.04
C ASP A 87 9.83 11.46 -0.54
N GLY A 88 9.22 10.30 -0.22
CA GLY A 88 8.70 10.02 1.12
C GLY A 88 9.76 10.12 2.20
N LYS A 89 11.01 9.71 1.89
CA LYS A 89 12.13 9.83 2.83
C LYS A 89 12.33 11.26 3.29
N ALA A 90 12.41 12.23 2.35
CA ALA A 90 12.64 13.63 2.70
C ALA A 90 11.47 14.22 3.51
N HIS A 91 10.24 13.84 3.19
CA HIS A 91 9.05 14.27 3.95
C HIS A 91 9.05 13.73 5.38
N ILE A 92 9.39 12.45 5.58
CA ILE A 92 9.49 11.82 6.91
C ILE A 92 10.63 12.47 7.71
N ASP A 93 11.82 12.66 7.10
CA ASP A 93 12.95 13.32 7.73
C ASP A 93 12.59 14.74 8.20
N ALA A 94 11.91 15.50 7.36
CA ALA A 94 11.46 16.86 7.71
C ALA A 94 10.45 16.85 8.86
N ALA A 95 9.51 15.90 8.88
CA ALA A 95 8.53 15.76 9.95
C ALA A 95 9.17 15.38 11.29
N ILE A 96 10.14 14.46 11.28
CA ILE A 96 10.90 14.07 12.48
C ILE A 96 11.77 15.25 12.98
N THR A 97 12.51 15.88 12.07
CA THR A 97 13.40 17.01 12.43
C THR A 97 12.64 18.19 13.01
N SER A 98 11.43 18.47 12.51
CA SER A 98 10.58 19.54 13.04
C SER A 98 9.79 19.17 14.30
N GLY A 99 9.88 17.93 14.76
CA GLY A 99 9.16 17.43 15.93
C GLY A 99 7.65 17.20 15.71
N HIS A 100 7.19 17.16 14.43
CA HIS A 100 5.81 16.82 14.11
C HIS A 100 5.56 15.30 14.08
N LEU A 101 6.63 14.51 13.96
CA LEU A 101 6.59 13.06 13.98
C LEU A 101 7.72 12.55 14.91
N ASP A 102 7.38 11.66 15.82
CA ASP A 102 8.41 10.92 16.57
C ASP A 102 9.13 9.94 15.60
N PRO A 103 10.41 9.60 15.89
CA PRO A 103 11.11 8.60 15.08
C PRO A 103 10.33 7.29 14.95
N VAL A 104 10.16 6.82 13.72
CA VAL A 104 9.30 5.70 13.32
C VAL A 104 9.96 4.91 12.19
N ILE A 105 9.72 3.61 12.13
CA ILE A 105 10.03 2.77 10.97
C ILE A 105 8.85 2.89 9.98
N VAL A 106 9.15 3.06 8.67
CA VAL A 106 8.10 3.05 7.64
C VAL A 106 8.40 1.94 6.64
N VAL A 107 7.41 1.09 6.41
CA VAL A 107 7.50 -0.10 5.55
C VAL A 107 6.66 0.11 4.30
N ALA A 108 7.25 -0.01 3.13
CA ALA A 108 6.58 -0.07 1.84
C ALA A 108 6.90 -1.42 1.20
N ALA A 109 5.89 -2.27 1.01
CA ALA A 109 6.06 -3.57 0.36
C ALA A 109 5.37 -3.57 -1.01
N ASP A 110 5.79 -4.50 -1.87
CA ASP A 110 5.15 -4.73 -3.17
C ASP A 110 3.80 -5.44 -3.00
N PHE A 111 2.72 -4.77 -3.35
CA PHE A 111 1.36 -5.31 -3.41
C PHE A 111 0.83 -5.40 -4.86
N SER A 112 1.72 -5.34 -5.83
CA SER A 112 1.38 -5.45 -7.24
C SER A 112 0.93 -6.86 -7.64
N THR A 113 0.18 -6.96 -8.72
CA THR A 113 -0.18 -8.21 -9.38
C THR A 113 0.06 -8.07 -10.88
N PRO A 114 0.09 -9.16 -11.65
CA PRO A 114 0.18 -9.07 -13.11
C PRO A 114 -0.89 -8.21 -13.79
N THR A 115 -2.00 -7.94 -13.10
CA THR A 115 -3.10 -7.07 -13.57
C THR A 115 -3.07 -5.67 -12.95
N GLY A 116 -2.04 -5.33 -12.14
CA GLY A 116 -1.85 -3.97 -11.60
C GLY A 116 -2.30 -3.76 -10.17
N GLY A 117 -2.75 -4.79 -9.44
CA GLY A 117 -3.14 -4.72 -8.04
C GLY A 117 -4.29 -5.66 -7.69
N GLY A 118 -4.63 -5.79 -6.39
CA GLY A 118 -5.65 -6.72 -5.90
C GLY A 118 -6.72 -6.08 -5.00
N PHE A 119 -6.78 -4.77 -4.90
CA PHE A 119 -7.63 -4.04 -3.94
C PHE A 119 -7.47 -4.53 -2.49
N TYR A 120 -6.34 -5.16 -2.17
CA TYR A 120 -6.09 -5.66 -0.80
C TYR A 120 -7.20 -6.59 -0.28
N THR A 121 -7.86 -7.28 -1.22
CA THR A 121 -8.95 -8.21 -0.96
C THR A 121 -8.48 -9.62 -1.27
N SER A 122 -8.46 -10.48 -0.26
CA SER A 122 -8.13 -11.89 -0.44
C SER A 122 -9.12 -12.57 -1.37
N SER A 123 -8.61 -13.24 -2.38
CA SER A 123 -9.42 -14.04 -3.29
C SER A 123 -8.65 -15.26 -3.81
N PRO A 124 -9.34 -16.35 -4.20
CA PRO A 124 -8.68 -17.53 -4.75
C PRO A 124 -8.03 -17.27 -6.13
N VAL A 125 -8.14 -16.08 -6.65
CA VAL A 125 -7.58 -15.65 -7.93
C VAL A 125 -6.31 -14.81 -7.73
N THR A 126 -6.31 -13.89 -6.78
CA THR A 126 -5.23 -12.93 -6.59
C THR A 126 -4.29 -13.26 -5.43
N GLY A 127 -4.70 -14.13 -4.50
CA GLY A 127 -3.96 -14.51 -3.29
C GLY A 127 -4.62 -14.03 -2.00
N ASP A 128 -4.06 -14.41 -0.85
CA ASP A 128 -4.54 -14.04 0.49
C ASP A 128 -3.83 -12.79 1.03
N TRP A 129 -4.24 -11.65 0.53
CA TRP A 129 -3.67 -10.35 0.89
C TRP A 129 -3.81 -10.00 2.37
N LEU A 130 -4.90 -10.46 3.02
CA LEU A 130 -5.12 -10.17 4.44
C LEU A 130 -4.08 -10.87 5.32
N SER A 131 -3.85 -12.16 5.10
CA SER A 131 -2.83 -12.93 5.82
C SER A 131 -1.43 -12.43 5.49
N PHE A 132 -1.13 -12.17 4.21
CA PHE A 132 0.17 -11.61 3.84
C PHE A 132 0.49 -10.33 4.60
N ILE A 133 -0.42 -9.34 4.63
CA ILE A 133 -0.16 -8.02 5.21
C ILE A 133 -0.18 -8.07 6.73
N ALA A 134 -1.17 -8.76 7.32
CA ALA A 134 -1.40 -8.68 8.75
C ALA A 134 -0.66 -9.76 9.57
N ASP A 135 -0.21 -10.83 8.92
CA ASP A 135 0.53 -11.91 9.58
C ASP A 135 1.98 -11.97 9.05
N ASP A 136 2.20 -12.30 7.77
CA ASP A 136 3.53 -12.59 7.24
C ASP A 136 4.44 -11.36 7.25
N LEU A 137 3.98 -10.24 6.66
CA LEU A 137 4.75 -9.01 6.58
C LEU A 137 5.00 -8.43 7.98
N VAL A 138 4.00 -8.42 8.86
CA VAL A 138 4.17 -7.94 10.25
C VAL A 138 5.17 -8.79 11.01
N ALA A 139 5.08 -10.13 10.90
CA ALA A 139 6.00 -11.03 11.58
C ALA A 139 7.44 -10.89 11.04
N HIS A 140 7.60 -10.75 9.72
CA HIS A 140 8.91 -10.54 9.09
C HIS A 140 9.58 -9.25 9.58
N ILE A 141 8.84 -8.14 9.59
CA ILE A 141 9.35 -6.84 10.04
C ILE A 141 9.68 -6.85 11.54
N ASP A 142 8.84 -7.46 12.38
CA ASP A 142 9.11 -7.58 13.79
C ASP A 142 10.34 -8.47 14.11
N ALA A 143 10.60 -9.48 13.26
CA ALA A 143 11.76 -10.36 13.42
C ALA A 143 13.07 -9.72 12.93
N THR A 144 12.99 -8.81 11.96
CA THR A 144 14.16 -8.23 11.29
C THR A 144 14.59 -6.90 11.92
N TYR A 145 13.62 -6.09 12.37
CA TYR A 145 13.86 -4.73 12.83
C TYR A 145 13.45 -4.55 14.30
N ARG A 146 14.03 -3.54 14.98
CA ARG A 146 13.68 -3.20 16.37
C ARG A 146 12.34 -2.48 16.44
N THR A 147 11.27 -3.22 16.40
CA THR A 147 9.89 -2.73 16.45
C THR A 147 9.28 -2.81 17.84
N LEU A 148 8.21 -2.05 18.06
CA LEU A 148 7.29 -2.25 19.19
C LEU A 148 6.18 -3.23 18.74
N PRO A 149 6.24 -4.54 19.10
CA PRO A 149 5.40 -5.58 18.52
C PRO A 149 3.99 -5.62 19.14
N GLN A 150 3.26 -4.51 19.05
CA GLN A 150 1.90 -4.38 19.59
C GLN A 150 1.02 -3.54 18.66
N PRO A 151 -0.28 -3.85 18.55
CA PRO A 151 -1.19 -3.16 17.62
C PRO A 151 -1.20 -1.64 17.82
N GLY A 152 -1.15 -1.17 19.08
CA GLY A 152 -1.16 0.26 19.40
C GLY A 152 0.08 1.04 18.92
N ALA A 153 1.15 0.35 18.51
CA ALA A 153 2.37 0.91 17.95
C ALA A 153 2.52 0.61 16.44
N ARG A 154 1.51 -0.02 15.80
CA ARG A 154 1.47 -0.24 14.36
C ARG A 154 0.38 0.59 13.71
N GLY A 155 0.80 1.42 12.76
CA GLY A 155 -0.08 2.18 11.87
C GLY A 155 -0.12 1.56 10.48
N ILE A 156 -1.25 1.70 9.81
CA ILE A 156 -1.39 1.37 8.39
C ILE A 156 -1.98 2.56 7.66
N PHE A 157 -1.38 2.97 6.56
CA PHE A 157 -1.88 4.06 5.75
C PHE A 157 -1.71 3.77 4.26
N GLY A 158 -2.41 4.49 3.43
CA GLY A 158 -2.26 4.41 2.00
C GLY A 158 -3.01 5.52 1.29
N GLN A 159 -2.80 5.59 -0.01
CA GLN A 159 -3.51 6.52 -0.87
C GLN A 159 -4.38 5.77 -1.87
N HIS A 160 -5.51 6.34 -2.25
CA HIS A 160 -6.42 5.84 -3.27
C HIS A 160 -6.81 4.36 -3.00
N ALA A 161 -6.40 3.39 -3.84
CA ALA A 161 -6.63 1.96 -3.60
C ALA A 161 -5.91 1.46 -2.32
N GLY A 162 -4.73 1.99 -2.01
CA GLY A 162 -4.03 1.70 -0.76
C GLY A 162 -4.78 2.22 0.47
N ALA A 163 -5.44 3.38 0.36
CA ALA A 163 -6.29 3.91 1.42
C ALA A 163 -7.51 3.01 1.68
N TYR A 164 -8.15 2.52 0.60
CA TYR A 164 -9.18 1.50 0.69
C TYR A 164 -8.66 0.24 1.40
N GLY A 165 -7.48 -0.24 0.99
CA GLY A 165 -6.83 -1.40 1.60
C GLY A 165 -6.53 -1.20 3.09
N ALA A 166 -5.97 -0.04 3.47
CA ALA A 166 -5.65 0.28 4.85
C ALA A 166 -6.90 0.24 5.76
N ILE A 167 -7.99 0.86 5.31
CA ILE A 167 -9.28 0.83 6.05
C ILE A 167 -9.82 -0.60 6.13
N ARG A 168 -9.80 -1.33 5.00
CA ARG A 168 -10.30 -2.71 4.92
C ARG A 168 -9.54 -3.65 5.83
N ILE A 169 -8.22 -3.59 5.85
CA ILE A 169 -7.35 -4.46 6.66
C ILE A 169 -7.48 -4.11 8.14
N ALA A 170 -7.35 -2.85 8.53
CA ALA A 170 -7.44 -2.45 9.93
C ALA A 170 -8.82 -2.76 10.54
N SER A 171 -9.90 -2.65 9.76
CA SER A 171 -11.24 -3.02 10.25
C SER A 171 -11.38 -4.52 10.53
N ARG A 172 -10.60 -5.37 9.86
CA ARG A 172 -10.62 -6.84 10.04
C ARG A 172 -9.58 -7.33 11.04
N ARG A 173 -8.45 -6.63 11.13
CA ARG A 173 -7.28 -7.03 11.92
C ARG A 173 -6.85 -5.93 12.91
N PRO A 174 -7.74 -5.52 13.85
CA PRO A 174 -7.40 -4.57 14.92
C PRO A 174 -6.39 -5.18 15.93
N ASP A 175 -6.12 -6.48 15.84
CA ASP A 175 -5.05 -7.20 16.53
C ASP A 175 -3.67 -6.98 15.89
N ALA A 176 -3.61 -6.66 14.61
CA ALA A 176 -2.37 -6.33 13.91
C ALA A 176 -2.11 -4.81 13.89
N PHE A 177 -3.12 -3.99 13.57
CA PHE A 177 -3.01 -2.55 13.39
C PHE A 177 -3.95 -1.79 14.30
N GLY A 178 -3.41 -0.86 15.10
CA GLY A 178 -4.18 -0.03 16.01
C GLY A 178 -4.48 1.38 15.49
N VAL A 179 -3.81 1.80 14.42
CA VAL A 179 -3.98 3.14 13.83
C VAL A 179 -4.15 3.00 12.32
N VAL A 180 -5.15 3.70 11.77
CA VAL A 180 -5.38 3.73 10.31
C VAL A 180 -5.58 5.15 9.80
N TYR A 181 -4.96 5.44 8.65
CA TYR A 181 -5.18 6.66 7.90
C TYR A 181 -5.37 6.37 6.41
N GLY A 182 -6.49 6.79 5.85
CA GLY A 182 -6.79 6.69 4.42
C GLY A 182 -6.69 8.04 3.74
N MET A 183 -5.75 8.22 2.81
CA MET A 183 -5.64 9.42 2.02
C MET A 183 -6.41 9.24 0.71
N HIS A 184 -7.52 9.95 0.56
CA HIS A 184 -8.38 9.91 -0.62
C HIS A 184 -8.82 8.47 -1.01
N PRO A 185 -9.47 7.71 -0.09
CA PRO A 185 -9.85 6.33 -0.38
C PRO A 185 -10.89 6.26 -1.52
N VAL A 186 -10.87 5.13 -2.24
CA VAL A 186 -11.88 4.77 -3.23
C VAL A 186 -12.86 3.77 -2.62
N ALA A 187 -14.03 3.61 -3.24
CA ALA A 187 -15.02 2.59 -2.86
C ALA A 187 -15.40 2.57 -1.37
N THR A 188 -15.36 3.72 -0.70
CA THR A 188 -15.83 3.86 0.68
C THR A 188 -17.32 3.61 0.76
N GLY A 189 -18.10 4.11 -0.21
CA GLY A 189 -19.52 3.85 -0.33
C GLY A 189 -20.04 4.12 -1.74
N HIS A 190 -21.36 3.92 -1.94
CA HIS A 190 -22.03 4.25 -3.19
C HIS A 190 -22.15 5.76 -3.42
N GLY A 191 -22.11 6.56 -2.36
CA GLY A 191 -22.48 7.97 -2.41
C GLY A 191 -23.95 8.17 -2.81
N ASN A 192 -24.26 9.38 -3.23
CA ASN A 192 -25.61 9.75 -3.69
C ASN A 192 -25.80 9.59 -5.21
N ILE A 193 -24.75 9.23 -5.94
CA ILE A 193 -24.75 9.10 -7.39
C ILE A 193 -24.14 7.75 -7.73
N LEU A 194 -24.78 7.02 -8.66
CA LEU A 194 -24.26 5.74 -9.14
C LEU A 194 -22.90 5.95 -9.85
N MET A 195 -21.96 5.08 -9.59
CA MET A 195 -20.68 5.04 -10.29
C MET A 195 -20.91 5.08 -11.80
N GLN A 196 -20.27 6.03 -12.47
CA GLN A 196 -20.44 6.25 -13.92
C GLN A 196 -19.37 5.55 -14.76
N SER A 197 -18.20 5.30 -14.17
CA SER A 197 -17.13 4.56 -14.85
C SER A 197 -17.57 3.15 -15.21
N ARG A 198 -17.24 2.71 -16.43
CA ARG A 198 -17.59 1.38 -16.97
C ARG A 198 -16.43 0.84 -17.79
N PRO A 199 -16.21 -0.48 -17.77
CA PRO A 199 -15.28 -1.12 -18.70
C PRO A 199 -15.89 -1.20 -20.10
N ASP A 200 -15.06 -1.47 -21.08
CA ASP A 200 -15.49 -1.96 -22.39
C ASP A 200 -15.86 -3.45 -22.24
N TRP A 201 -17.15 -3.72 -22.10
CA TRP A 201 -17.68 -5.06 -21.89
C TRP A 201 -17.39 -6.02 -23.03
N ASP A 202 -17.35 -5.52 -24.27
CA ASP A 202 -17.11 -6.34 -25.45
C ASP A 202 -15.62 -6.74 -25.51
N ALA A 203 -14.73 -5.82 -25.19
CA ALA A 203 -13.31 -6.10 -25.08
C ALA A 203 -13.01 -7.11 -23.95
N LEU A 204 -13.63 -6.96 -22.78
CA LEU A 204 -13.48 -7.94 -21.69
C LEU A 204 -14.02 -9.33 -22.08
N ALA A 205 -15.14 -9.39 -22.78
CA ALA A 205 -15.72 -10.65 -23.25
C ALA A 205 -14.90 -11.33 -24.34
N ALA A 206 -14.16 -10.57 -25.15
CA ALA A 206 -13.32 -11.05 -26.23
C ALA A 206 -11.88 -11.40 -25.80
N ALA A 207 -11.49 -11.07 -24.57
CA ALA A 207 -10.14 -11.29 -24.08
C ALA A 207 -9.79 -12.80 -24.05
N GLU A 208 -8.68 -13.18 -24.67
CA GLU A 208 -8.13 -14.55 -24.70
C GLU A 208 -6.97 -14.72 -23.70
N THR A 209 -6.38 -13.61 -23.26
CA THR A 209 -5.27 -13.55 -22.29
C THR A 209 -5.47 -12.40 -21.31
N LEU A 210 -4.72 -12.38 -20.20
CA LEU A 210 -4.68 -11.23 -19.29
C LEU A 210 -4.04 -9.99 -19.96
N GLU A 211 -3.22 -10.19 -21.00
CA GLU A 211 -2.59 -9.07 -21.71
C GLU A 211 -3.59 -8.26 -22.54
N ASP A 212 -4.68 -8.90 -22.99
CA ASP A 212 -5.69 -8.25 -23.86
C ASP A 212 -6.50 -7.16 -23.14
N VAL A 213 -6.46 -7.12 -21.81
CA VAL A 213 -7.12 -6.05 -21.05
C VAL A 213 -6.22 -4.84 -20.83
N LYS A 214 -4.91 -4.96 -21.10
CA LYS A 214 -3.94 -3.89 -20.89
C LYS A 214 -4.08 -2.77 -21.93
N GLY A 215 -3.66 -1.56 -21.55
CA GLY A 215 -3.73 -0.36 -22.37
C GLY A 215 -5.10 0.32 -22.43
N ASN A 216 -6.12 -0.26 -21.79
CA ASN A 216 -7.37 0.41 -21.49
C ASN A 216 -7.54 0.49 -19.97
N PHE A 217 -7.30 1.65 -19.41
CA PHE A 217 -7.30 1.87 -17.96
C PHE A 217 -8.56 1.36 -17.25
N LEU A 218 -9.76 1.56 -17.84
CA LEU A 218 -10.99 1.08 -17.22
C LEU A 218 -11.10 -0.45 -17.27
N ASN A 219 -10.67 -1.09 -18.36
CA ASN A 219 -10.65 -2.55 -18.44
C ASN A 219 -9.70 -3.15 -17.39
N GLU A 220 -8.52 -2.56 -17.23
CA GLU A 220 -7.55 -2.98 -16.20
C GLU A 220 -8.14 -2.85 -14.80
N ILE A 221 -8.66 -1.67 -14.44
CA ILE A 221 -9.24 -1.42 -13.11
C ILE A 221 -10.43 -2.33 -12.83
N PHE A 222 -11.38 -2.49 -13.79
CA PHE A 222 -12.52 -3.36 -13.57
C PHE A 222 -12.14 -4.84 -13.52
N THR A 223 -11.11 -5.26 -14.27
CA THR A 223 -10.56 -6.62 -14.13
C THR A 223 -10.03 -6.85 -12.73
N ILE A 224 -9.24 -5.93 -12.16
CA ILE A 224 -8.75 -5.98 -10.78
C ILE A 224 -9.93 -6.06 -9.79
N ILE A 225 -10.94 -5.20 -9.94
CA ILE A 225 -12.13 -5.19 -9.08
C ILE A 225 -12.85 -6.55 -9.13
N TYR A 226 -13.06 -7.11 -10.33
CA TYR A 226 -13.82 -8.36 -10.49
C TYR A 226 -13.02 -9.57 -10.02
N GLN A 227 -11.72 -9.65 -10.27
CA GLN A 227 -10.85 -10.71 -9.74
C GLN A 227 -10.83 -10.74 -8.21
N ALA A 228 -10.91 -9.58 -7.58
CA ALA A 228 -10.96 -9.46 -6.14
C ALA A 228 -12.34 -9.78 -5.53
N ASN A 229 -13.43 -9.37 -6.20
CA ASN A 229 -14.77 -9.36 -5.62
C ASN A 229 -15.77 -10.35 -6.26
N LEU A 230 -15.54 -10.76 -7.50
CA LEU A 230 -16.33 -11.77 -8.23
C LEU A 230 -15.43 -12.92 -8.75
N PRO A 231 -14.48 -13.43 -7.93
CA PRO A 231 -13.50 -14.39 -8.41
C PRO A 231 -14.15 -15.69 -8.89
N ASN A 232 -13.66 -16.20 -10.04
CA ASN A 232 -13.98 -17.52 -10.55
C ASN A 232 -12.73 -18.22 -11.10
N PRO A 233 -12.04 -19.04 -10.28
CA PRO A 233 -10.82 -19.77 -10.67
C PRO A 233 -11.00 -20.71 -11.87
N LYS A 234 -12.26 -21.04 -12.24
CA LYS A 234 -12.58 -21.95 -13.34
C LYS A 234 -12.87 -21.21 -14.65
N ARG A 235 -12.74 -19.88 -14.69
CA ARG A 235 -13.07 -19.07 -15.86
C ARG A 235 -11.84 -18.30 -16.38
N PRO A 236 -10.84 -19.00 -16.97
CA PRO A 236 -9.76 -18.31 -17.64
C PRO A 236 -10.27 -17.53 -18.86
N PRO A 237 -9.54 -16.52 -19.38
CA PRO A 237 -8.27 -16.04 -18.85
C PRO A 237 -8.40 -15.01 -17.73
N LEU A 238 -9.58 -14.40 -17.55
CA LEU A 238 -9.76 -13.28 -16.65
C LEU A 238 -10.11 -13.70 -15.20
N TYR A 239 -10.54 -14.95 -15.00
CA TYR A 239 -10.81 -15.58 -13.71
C TYR A 239 -11.84 -14.86 -12.82
N PHE A 240 -12.86 -14.25 -13.43
CA PHE A 240 -13.99 -13.67 -12.71
C PHE A 240 -15.33 -13.95 -13.42
N ASP A 241 -16.43 -13.83 -12.70
CA ASP A 241 -17.77 -13.84 -13.26
C ASP A 241 -18.15 -12.41 -13.68
N PRO A 242 -18.36 -12.13 -14.99
CA PRO A 242 -18.71 -10.79 -15.44
C PRO A 242 -20.13 -10.43 -14.98
N PRO A 243 -20.32 -9.27 -14.32
CA PRO A 243 -21.64 -8.84 -13.87
C PRO A 243 -22.53 -8.35 -15.01
N ALA A 244 -22.04 -8.35 -16.25
CA ALA A 244 -22.80 -8.01 -17.45
C ALA A 244 -22.42 -8.92 -18.62
N THR A 245 -23.42 -9.24 -19.46
CA THR A 245 -23.28 -10.00 -20.70
C THR A 245 -24.08 -9.34 -21.82
N ARG A 246 -23.79 -9.70 -23.08
CA ARG A 246 -24.63 -9.26 -24.20
C ARG A 246 -25.57 -10.37 -24.62
N GLU A 247 -26.86 -10.01 -24.79
CA GLU A 247 -27.89 -10.84 -25.36
C GLU A 247 -28.61 -10.02 -26.45
N ASP A 248 -28.67 -10.53 -27.63
CA ASP A 248 -29.26 -9.86 -28.81
C ASP A 248 -28.77 -8.41 -29.02
N GLY A 249 -27.46 -8.18 -28.74
CA GLY A 249 -26.83 -6.87 -28.86
C GLY A 249 -27.09 -5.91 -27.68
N GLN A 250 -27.93 -6.28 -26.72
CA GLN A 250 -28.21 -5.50 -25.55
C GLN A 250 -27.30 -5.93 -24.37
N LEU A 251 -26.85 -4.95 -23.60
CA LEU A 251 -26.10 -5.23 -22.37
C LEU A 251 -27.08 -5.59 -21.26
N ILE A 252 -26.98 -6.81 -20.76
CA ILE A 252 -27.79 -7.33 -19.67
C ILE A 252 -26.94 -7.45 -18.42
N MET A 253 -27.33 -6.75 -17.35
CA MET A 253 -26.70 -6.84 -16.05
C MET A 253 -27.25 -8.03 -15.27
N ASP A 254 -26.38 -8.81 -14.64
CA ASP A 254 -26.76 -9.84 -13.67
C ASP A 254 -27.01 -9.19 -12.31
N PRO A 255 -28.27 -9.19 -11.80
CA PRO A 255 -28.57 -8.53 -10.53
C PRO A 255 -27.88 -9.19 -9.34
N ALA A 256 -27.69 -10.52 -9.36
CA ALA A 256 -27.08 -11.24 -8.26
C ALA A 256 -25.58 -10.99 -8.18
N LEU A 257 -24.88 -10.96 -9.33
CA LEU A 257 -23.47 -10.61 -9.39
C LEU A 257 -23.25 -9.12 -9.07
N THR A 258 -24.16 -8.26 -9.50
CA THR A 258 -24.12 -6.82 -9.16
C THR A 258 -24.24 -6.62 -7.65
N GLU A 259 -25.22 -7.26 -7.00
CA GLU A 259 -25.37 -7.20 -5.54
C GLU A 259 -24.16 -7.79 -4.81
N LYS A 260 -23.67 -8.96 -5.25
CA LYS A 260 -22.45 -9.56 -4.69
C LYS A 260 -21.25 -8.62 -4.77
N LEU A 261 -21.05 -7.97 -5.93
CA LEU A 261 -20.00 -6.97 -6.12
C LEU A 261 -20.14 -5.83 -5.11
N GLN A 262 -21.33 -5.25 -5.01
CA GLN A 262 -21.59 -4.14 -4.10
C GLN A 262 -21.33 -4.52 -2.64
N GLN A 263 -21.79 -5.69 -2.23
CA GLN A 263 -21.61 -6.20 -0.86
C GLN A 263 -20.14 -6.49 -0.54
N SER A 264 -19.31 -6.90 -1.49
CA SER A 264 -17.91 -7.23 -1.23
C SER A 264 -16.96 -6.04 -1.42
N PHE A 265 -17.30 -5.11 -2.31
CA PHE A 265 -16.41 -4.02 -2.73
C PHE A 265 -16.55 -2.77 -1.87
N PHE A 266 -17.78 -2.28 -1.60
CA PHE A 266 -17.95 -1.02 -0.88
C PHE A 266 -17.76 -1.17 0.63
N LEU A 267 -16.87 -0.35 1.21
CA LEU A 267 -16.54 -0.42 2.65
C LEU A 267 -17.76 -0.15 3.54
N GLU A 268 -18.69 0.72 3.13
CA GLU A 268 -19.93 1.02 3.87
C GLU A 268 -20.76 -0.22 4.18
N ARG A 269 -20.71 -1.25 3.28
CA ARG A 269 -21.43 -2.50 3.44
C ARG A 269 -20.87 -3.37 4.57
N HIS A 270 -19.64 -3.09 4.98
CA HIS A 270 -18.93 -3.85 6.01
C HIS A 270 -18.90 -3.16 7.37
N VAL A 271 -19.27 -1.89 7.47
CA VAL A 271 -19.15 -1.11 8.72
C VAL A 271 -19.90 -1.80 9.87
N GLY A 272 -21.09 -2.34 9.61
CA GLY A 272 -21.88 -3.06 10.61
C GLY A 272 -21.17 -4.31 11.13
N ASP A 273 -20.57 -5.10 10.23
CA ASP A 273 -19.90 -6.35 10.56
C ASP A 273 -18.63 -6.13 11.39
N TYR A 274 -17.94 -5.00 11.16
CA TYR A 274 -16.68 -4.67 11.82
C TYR A 274 -16.77 -3.55 12.85
N ALA A 275 -17.96 -3.14 13.24
CA ALA A 275 -18.17 -2.03 14.18
C ALA A 275 -17.41 -2.20 15.51
N GLU A 276 -17.40 -3.43 16.06
CA GLU A 276 -16.67 -3.72 17.31
C GLU A 276 -15.14 -3.69 17.10
N ASN A 277 -14.66 -4.11 15.94
CA ASN A 277 -13.25 -4.01 15.60
C ASN A 277 -12.81 -2.54 15.45
N LEU A 278 -13.62 -1.72 14.79
CA LEU A 278 -13.33 -0.30 14.61
C LEU A 278 -13.22 0.43 15.96
N LYS A 279 -14.01 0.06 16.97
CA LYS A 279 -13.91 0.61 18.34
C LYS A 279 -12.60 0.25 19.05
N ARG A 280 -11.91 -0.80 18.63
CA ARG A 280 -10.60 -1.22 19.18
C ARG A 280 -9.44 -0.41 18.63
N LEU A 281 -9.63 0.28 17.51
CA LEU A 281 -8.61 1.14 16.92
C LEU A 281 -8.33 2.34 17.83
N ARG A 282 -7.06 2.64 18.02
CA ARG A 282 -6.60 3.82 18.76
C ARG A 282 -6.88 5.11 18.00
N ALA A 283 -6.79 5.06 16.67
CA ALA A 283 -7.12 6.17 15.78
C ALA A 283 -7.59 5.65 14.42
N PHE A 284 -8.62 6.31 13.90
CA PHE A 284 -9.16 6.12 12.57
C PHE A 284 -9.39 7.47 11.92
N LYS A 285 -8.79 7.70 10.75
CA LYS A 285 -8.96 8.92 9.99
C LYS A 285 -8.88 8.64 8.50
N PHE A 286 -9.64 9.38 7.71
CA PHE A 286 -9.42 9.54 6.28
C PHE A 286 -9.79 10.95 5.83
N ASP A 287 -9.32 11.35 4.67
CA ASP A 287 -9.68 12.59 4.01
C ASP A 287 -9.79 12.38 2.50
N TRP A 288 -10.33 13.38 1.79
CA TRP A 288 -10.46 13.33 0.35
C TRP A 288 -10.46 14.73 -0.28
N GLY A 289 -10.05 14.80 -1.56
CA GLY A 289 -10.10 16.00 -2.37
C GLY A 289 -11.53 16.29 -2.84
N ARG A 290 -12.06 17.49 -2.55
CA ARG A 290 -13.41 17.89 -2.96
C ARG A 290 -13.56 18.15 -4.46
N HIS A 291 -12.45 18.33 -5.16
CA HIS A 291 -12.37 18.72 -6.56
C HIS A 291 -11.61 17.69 -7.39
N ASP A 292 -11.76 16.41 -7.07
CA ASP A 292 -11.20 15.34 -7.88
C ASP A 292 -11.85 15.35 -9.27
N GLY A 293 -11.05 15.09 -10.31
CA GLY A 293 -11.54 14.93 -11.68
C GLY A 293 -12.48 13.73 -11.85
N ASN A 294 -12.30 12.69 -11.03
CA ASN A 294 -13.22 11.56 -10.95
C ASN A 294 -14.24 11.79 -9.82
N GLN A 295 -15.43 12.24 -10.21
CA GLN A 295 -16.50 12.53 -9.27
C GLN A 295 -16.99 11.29 -8.50
N ASP A 296 -16.81 10.08 -9.04
CA ASP A 296 -17.16 8.83 -8.35
C ASP A 296 -16.41 8.72 -7.00
N HIS A 297 -15.15 9.18 -6.95
CA HIS A 297 -14.36 9.21 -5.71
C HIS A 297 -14.90 10.25 -4.72
N VAL A 298 -15.30 11.42 -5.20
CA VAL A 298 -15.85 12.49 -4.34
C VAL A 298 -17.13 12.00 -3.69
N TYR A 299 -18.06 11.45 -4.49
CA TYR A 299 -19.36 11.02 -4.00
C TYR A 299 -19.27 9.80 -3.08
N SER A 300 -18.37 8.87 -3.34
CA SER A 300 -18.19 7.70 -2.48
C SER A 300 -17.71 8.07 -1.07
N ASN A 301 -17.06 9.21 -0.90
CA ASN A 301 -16.52 9.67 0.39
C ASN A 301 -17.45 10.66 1.14
N GLN A 302 -18.65 10.92 0.64
CA GLN A 302 -19.56 11.91 1.23
C GLN A 302 -20.72 11.32 2.06
N PHE A 303 -20.79 10.02 2.26
CA PHE A 303 -21.87 9.37 3.01
C PHE A 303 -21.61 9.33 4.53
#